data_6f27ed107637baa5255ce681c6ddc378
#
_entry.id   6f27ed107637baa5255ce681c6ddc378
#
_cell.length_a   1.000
_cell.length_b   1.000
_cell.length_c   1.000
_cell.angle_alpha   90.00
_cell.angle_beta   90.00
_cell.angle_gamma   90.00
#
_symmetry.space_group_name_H-M   'P 1'
#
loop_
_entity.id
_entity.type
_entity.pdbx_description
1 polymer ?
#
loop_
_entity_poly.entity_id
_entity_poly.type
_entity_poly.pdbx_seq_one_letter_code
_entity_poly.pdbx_strand_id
1 'polypeptide(L)'
;MEFDAKKATQATIQWIRDWFRKNGPDCNAIIGISGGKDSSITAALLVEALGKDRVIGVLMPNTSQSDIDMAQLLVDHLGIRHYTVNIGSCYDALMEEIRNSIGEVSRDSEINLPPRLRMSTLYAIGQSMNGRVANTCNLSEDWVGYSTRYGDAAGDFSPISSFTTAEIRAMGRELGVPEVLIEKVPSDGLSGKTDEDKLGFTYEVLDRYIRTGEIDDPKIKERIDTLHERNLFKLRYMDSFVYEG
;
A
#
# COMPACT_ATOMS: atom_id res chain seq x y z
N MET A 1 9.71 -13.32 -20.71
CA MET A 1 8.45 -12.88 -21.39
C MET A 1 8.31 -11.41 -21.07
N GLU A 2 8.13 -10.56 -22.07
CA GLU A 2 7.95 -9.12 -21.87
C GLU A 2 6.62 -8.85 -21.14
N PHE A 3 6.59 -7.92 -20.20
CA PHE A 3 5.39 -7.58 -19.44
C PHE A 3 4.38 -6.82 -20.33
N ASP A 4 3.18 -7.35 -20.44
CA ASP A 4 2.08 -6.74 -21.18
C ASP A 4 1.18 -5.97 -20.19
N ALA A 5 1.42 -4.67 -20.06
CA ALA A 5 0.72 -3.80 -19.13
C ALA A 5 -0.80 -3.75 -19.41
N LYS A 6 -1.19 -3.70 -20.67
CA LYS A 6 -2.61 -3.65 -21.07
C LYS A 6 -3.36 -4.92 -20.65
N LYS A 7 -2.76 -6.09 -20.93
CA LYS A 7 -3.33 -7.38 -20.55
C LYS A 7 -3.38 -7.55 -19.03
N ALA A 8 -2.32 -7.15 -18.34
CA ALA A 8 -2.26 -7.20 -16.88
C ALA A 8 -3.32 -6.31 -16.24
N THR A 9 -3.47 -5.07 -16.71
CA THR A 9 -4.50 -4.12 -16.25
C THR A 9 -5.89 -4.70 -16.43
N GLN A 10 -6.22 -5.21 -17.62
CA GLN A 10 -7.53 -5.81 -17.89
C GLN A 10 -7.81 -7.05 -17.02
N ALA A 11 -6.81 -7.91 -16.84
CA ALA A 11 -6.93 -9.09 -15.98
C ALA A 11 -7.18 -8.70 -14.51
N THR A 12 -6.49 -7.67 -14.01
CA THR A 12 -6.66 -7.17 -12.64
C THR A 12 -8.06 -6.55 -12.45
N ILE A 13 -8.52 -5.74 -13.41
CA ILE A 13 -9.88 -5.18 -13.39
C ILE A 13 -10.92 -6.29 -13.32
N GLN A 14 -10.77 -7.34 -14.15
CA GLN A 14 -11.70 -8.47 -14.14
C GLN A 14 -11.63 -9.24 -12.83
N TRP A 15 -10.43 -9.46 -12.28
CA TRP A 15 -10.25 -10.11 -10.99
C TRP A 15 -10.93 -9.32 -9.85
N ILE A 16 -10.83 -7.99 -9.83
CA ILE A 16 -11.52 -7.14 -8.84
C ILE A 16 -13.05 -7.32 -8.95
N ARG A 17 -13.60 -7.30 -10.17
CA ARG A 17 -15.04 -7.53 -10.40
C ARG A 17 -15.50 -8.87 -9.86
N ASP A 18 -14.74 -9.93 -10.12
CA ASP A 18 -15.06 -11.28 -9.68
C ASP A 18 -14.93 -11.42 -8.16
N TRP A 19 -13.91 -10.79 -7.58
CA TRP A 19 -13.71 -10.78 -6.14
C TRP A 19 -14.89 -10.10 -5.41
N PHE A 20 -15.32 -8.92 -5.87
CA PHE A 20 -16.46 -8.21 -5.28
C PHE A 20 -17.77 -8.98 -5.48
N ARG A 21 -17.98 -9.59 -6.64
CA ARG A 21 -19.17 -10.44 -6.88
C ARG A 21 -19.30 -11.56 -5.84
N LYS A 22 -18.18 -12.11 -5.42
CA LYS A 22 -18.13 -13.21 -4.43
C LYS A 22 -18.19 -12.71 -2.99
N ASN A 23 -17.49 -11.60 -2.66
CA ASN A 23 -17.21 -11.22 -1.28
C ASN A 23 -17.92 -9.94 -0.82
N GLY A 24 -18.74 -9.34 -1.68
CA GLY A 24 -19.51 -8.13 -1.36
C GLY A 24 -20.06 -7.45 -2.61
N PRO A 25 -21.07 -8.02 -3.29
CA PRO A 25 -21.60 -7.50 -4.56
C PRO A 25 -22.08 -6.05 -4.44
N ASP A 26 -22.61 -5.67 -3.28
CA ASP A 26 -23.13 -4.32 -3.01
C ASP A 26 -22.17 -3.48 -2.15
N CYS A 27 -20.96 -3.97 -1.89
CA CYS A 27 -19.98 -3.24 -1.08
C CYS A 27 -19.26 -2.16 -1.88
N ASN A 28 -18.87 -1.09 -1.20
CA ASN A 28 -17.92 -0.10 -1.70
C ASN A 28 -16.48 -0.61 -1.56
N ALA A 29 -15.57 -0.13 -2.41
CA ALA A 29 -14.14 -0.25 -2.19
C ALA A 29 -13.65 0.95 -1.36
N ILE A 30 -13.02 0.69 -0.22
CA ILE A 30 -12.41 1.71 0.64
C ILE A 30 -10.92 1.68 0.41
N ILE A 31 -10.33 2.84 0.11
CA ILE A 31 -8.90 2.92 -0.16
C ILE A 31 -8.26 4.13 0.51
N GLY A 32 -7.11 3.92 1.15
CA GLY A 32 -6.26 5.00 1.63
C GLY A 32 -5.55 5.69 0.47
N ILE A 33 -5.68 7.00 0.37
CA ILE A 33 -5.06 7.81 -0.68
C ILE A 33 -3.89 8.58 -0.09
N SER A 34 -2.67 8.13 -0.40
CA SER A 34 -1.43 8.77 0.04
C SER A 34 -0.89 9.81 -0.96
N GLY A 35 -1.40 9.81 -2.19
CA GLY A 35 -0.81 10.57 -3.30
C GLY A 35 0.46 9.94 -3.88
N GLY A 36 0.82 8.72 -3.46
CA GLY A 36 1.87 7.91 -4.08
C GLY A 36 1.33 7.03 -5.22
N LYS A 37 2.25 6.46 -6.02
CA LYS A 37 1.95 5.67 -7.21
C LYS A 37 1.00 4.50 -6.92
N ASP A 38 1.26 3.73 -5.85
CA ASP A 38 0.56 2.47 -5.58
C ASP A 38 -0.90 2.71 -5.21
N SER A 39 -1.17 3.65 -4.31
CA SER A 39 -2.54 4.05 -3.96
C SER A 39 -3.28 4.67 -5.15
N SER A 40 -2.57 5.41 -6.00
CA SER A 40 -3.15 6.05 -7.18
C SER A 40 -3.58 5.05 -8.24
N ILE A 41 -2.71 4.09 -8.54
CA ILE A 41 -2.97 3.06 -9.55
C ILE A 41 -4.01 2.07 -9.05
N THR A 42 -3.95 1.69 -7.76
CA THR A 42 -5.00 0.85 -7.15
C THR A 42 -6.36 1.53 -7.19
N ALA A 43 -6.46 2.83 -6.87
CA ALA A 43 -7.72 3.58 -6.94
C ALA A 43 -8.27 3.62 -8.39
N ALA A 44 -7.42 3.85 -9.39
CA ALA A 44 -7.82 3.83 -10.78
C ALA A 44 -8.33 2.45 -11.23
N LEU A 45 -7.66 1.36 -10.84
CA LEU A 45 -8.13 -0.02 -11.08
C LEU A 45 -9.51 -0.28 -10.46
N LEU A 46 -9.73 0.22 -9.25
CA LEU A 46 -11.02 0.10 -8.57
C LEU A 46 -12.12 0.87 -9.29
N VAL A 47 -11.84 2.08 -9.77
CA VAL A 47 -12.78 2.89 -10.54
C VAL A 47 -13.15 2.20 -11.85
N GLU A 48 -12.19 1.65 -12.59
CA GLU A 48 -12.41 0.89 -13.81
C GLU A 48 -13.20 -0.41 -13.56
N ALA A 49 -12.99 -1.03 -12.42
CA ALA A 49 -13.69 -2.28 -12.09
C ALA A 49 -15.12 -2.08 -11.61
N LEU A 50 -15.37 -1.10 -10.73
CA LEU A 50 -16.61 -0.96 -9.97
C LEU A 50 -17.40 0.31 -10.31
N GLY A 51 -16.78 1.26 -11.01
CA GLY A 51 -17.31 2.61 -11.19
C GLY A 51 -17.01 3.53 -10.01
N LYS A 52 -16.84 4.83 -10.28
CA LYS A 52 -16.43 5.85 -9.30
C LYS A 52 -17.36 5.98 -8.09
N ASP A 53 -18.64 5.69 -8.25
CA ASP A 53 -19.65 5.84 -7.19
C ASP A 53 -19.50 4.77 -6.09
N ARG A 54 -18.79 3.67 -6.39
CA ARG A 54 -18.49 2.57 -5.47
C ARG A 54 -17.07 2.61 -4.91
N VAL A 55 -16.29 3.66 -5.21
CA VAL A 55 -14.93 3.83 -4.68
C VAL A 55 -14.91 5.02 -3.72
N ILE A 56 -14.40 4.80 -2.52
CA ILE A 56 -14.30 5.82 -1.46
C ILE A 56 -12.84 5.97 -1.08
N GLY A 57 -12.27 7.14 -1.40
CA GLY A 57 -10.92 7.51 -1.01
C GLY A 57 -10.87 8.08 0.41
N VAL A 58 -9.85 7.74 1.18
CA VAL A 58 -9.62 8.31 2.50
C VAL A 58 -8.22 8.90 2.58
N LEU A 59 -8.15 10.21 2.74
CA LEU A 59 -6.92 10.95 2.97
C LEU A 59 -6.66 11.02 4.48
N MET A 60 -5.49 10.57 4.93
CA MET A 60 -5.21 10.43 6.37
C MET A 60 -3.87 11.09 6.75
N PRO A 61 -3.81 12.43 6.71
CA PRO A 61 -2.61 13.13 7.16
C PRO A 61 -2.36 12.88 8.65
N ASN A 62 -1.05 12.81 9.02
CA ASN A 62 -0.63 12.79 10.41
C ASN A 62 -0.19 14.21 10.80
N THR A 63 -1.09 14.99 11.37
CA THR A 63 -0.98 16.42 11.66
C THR A 63 -0.88 17.26 10.40
N SER A 64 0.23 17.19 9.67
CA SER A 64 0.44 17.79 8.36
C SER A 64 1.02 16.76 7.39
N GLN A 65 0.75 16.94 6.13
CA GLN A 65 1.31 16.14 5.05
C GLN A 65 1.72 17.10 3.93
N SER A 66 3.01 17.18 3.63
CA SER A 66 3.57 18.15 2.66
C SER A 66 3.08 17.94 1.23
N ASP A 67 2.63 16.74 0.91
CA ASP A 67 2.21 16.31 -0.42
C ASP A 67 0.71 15.91 -0.48
N ILE A 68 -0.11 16.46 0.41
CA ILE A 68 -1.55 16.22 0.44
C ILE A 68 -2.25 16.65 -0.86
N ASP A 69 -1.69 17.63 -1.57
CA ASP A 69 -2.12 18.10 -2.88
C ASP A 69 -2.04 17.00 -3.94
N MET A 70 -1.09 16.08 -3.84
CA MET A 70 -1.01 14.91 -4.73
C MET A 70 -2.18 13.94 -4.49
N ALA A 71 -2.55 13.74 -3.23
CA ALA A 71 -3.72 12.94 -2.90
C ALA A 71 -5.02 13.60 -3.39
N GLN A 72 -5.13 14.94 -3.25
CA GLN A 72 -6.26 15.71 -3.76
C GLN A 72 -6.33 15.66 -5.29
N LEU A 73 -5.19 15.83 -5.97
CA LEU A 73 -5.12 15.70 -7.43
C LEU A 73 -5.69 14.36 -7.93
N LEU A 74 -5.37 13.27 -7.25
CA LEU A 74 -5.87 11.96 -7.62
C LEU A 74 -7.39 11.85 -7.47
N VAL A 75 -7.94 12.23 -6.31
CA VAL A 75 -9.38 12.08 -6.08
C VAL A 75 -10.21 12.97 -7.00
N ASP A 76 -9.68 14.16 -7.35
CA ASP A 76 -10.28 15.07 -8.33
C ASP A 76 -10.22 14.47 -9.75
N HIS A 77 -9.06 13.90 -10.13
CA HIS A 77 -8.87 13.25 -11.42
C HIS A 77 -9.83 12.06 -11.62
N LEU A 78 -10.00 11.22 -10.60
CA LEU A 78 -10.89 10.06 -10.65
C LEU A 78 -12.36 10.42 -10.42
N GLY A 79 -12.65 11.60 -9.89
CA GLY A 79 -14.00 12.05 -9.54
C GLY A 79 -14.68 11.17 -8.49
N ILE A 80 -13.92 10.58 -7.59
CA ILE A 80 -14.42 9.69 -6.54
C ILE A 80 -14.85 10.48 -5.29
N ARG A 81 -15.80 9.91 -4.54
CA ARG A 81 -16.11 10.39 -3.21
C ARG A 81 -14.93 10.16 -2.28
N HIS A 82 -14.59 11.17 -1.48
CA HIS A 82 -13.50 11.06 -0.53
C HIS A 82 -13.77 11.75 0.80
N TYR A 83 -12.98 11.38 1.80
CA TYR A 83 -13.00 11.96 3.13
C TYR A 83 -11.57 12.22 3.60
N THR A 84 -11.39 13.26 4.40
CA THR A 84 -10.11 13.54 5.07
C THR A 84 -10.26 13.30 6.56
N VAL A 85 -9.44 12.38 7.10
CA VAL A 85 -9.39 12.08 8.52
C VAL A 85 -7.96 12.31 9.02
N ASN A 86 -7.73 13.39 9.74
CA ASN A 86 -6.44 13.67 10.34
C ASN A 86 -6.21 12.76 11.54
N ILE A 87 -5.19 11.90 11.46
CA ILE A 87 -4.86 10.95 12.53
C ILE A 87 -3.91 11.53 13.60
N GLY A 88 -3.43 12.77 13.43
CA GLY A 88 -2.38 13.36 14.26
C GLY A 88 -2.73 13.42 15.74
N SER A 89 -3.90 13.95 16.08
CA SER A 89 -4.32 14.03 17.48
C SER A 89 -4.49 12.65 18.14
N CYS A 90 -4.94 11.66 17.38
CA CYS A 90 -5.04 10.28 17.87
C CYS A 90 -3.66 9.67 18.08
N TYR A 91 -2.72 9.92 17.15
CA TYR A 91 -1.34 9.49 17.27
C TYR A 91 -0.67 10.11 18.51
N ASP A 92 -0.79 11.43 18.70
CA ASP A 92 -0.17 12.15 19.79
C ASP A 92 -0.69 11.65 21.16
N ALA A 93 -2.02 11.53 21.29
CA ALA A 93 -2.65 11.06 22.53
C ALA A 93 -2.23 9.61 22.87
N LEU A 94 -2.23 8.71 21.87
CA LEU A 94 -1.84 7.32 22.11
C LEU A 94 -0.35 7.20 22.44
N MET A 95 0.51 7.97 21.76
CA MET A 95 1.95 7.98 22.04
C MET A 95 2.26 8.54 23.42
N GLU A 96 1.52 9.55 23.89
CA GLU A 96 1.64 10.09 25.24
C GLU A 96 1.30 9.02 26.30
N GLU A 97 0.17 8.33 26.14
CA GLU A 97 -0.24 7.26 27.05
C GLU A 97 0.76 6.10 27.09
N ILE A 98 1.32 5.72 25.94
CA ILE A 98 2.35 4.68 25.86
C ILE A 98 3.60 5.13 26.62
N ARG A 99 4.08 6.37 26.39
CA ARG A 99 5.25 6.90 27.11
C ARG A 99 5.02 6.99 28.61
N ASN A 100 3.85 7.41 29.05
CA ASN A 100 3.48 7.46 30.46
C ASN A 100 3.48 6.06 31.10
N SER A 101 3.15 5.01 30.33
CA SER A 101 3.01 3.65 30.83
C SER A 101 4.33 2.88 30.84
N ILE A 102 5.16 2.98 29.79
CA ILE A 102 6.38 2.17 29.62
C ILE A 102 7.68 2.97 29.59
N GLY A 103 7.62 4.31 29.63
CA GLY A 103 8.77 5.19 29.54
C GLY A 103 9.22 5.42 28.10
N GLU A 104 10.43 4.97 27.75
CA GLU A 104 10.99 5.18 26.42
C GLU A 104 10.27 4.35 25.33
N VAL A 105 10.01 4.98 24.21
CA VAL A 105 9.39 4.35 23.02
C VAL A 105 10.43 4.23 21.93
N SER A 106 10.49 3.07 21.29
CA SER A 106 11.43 2.84 20.19
C SER A 106 11.01 3.63 18.94
N ARG A 107 12.01 3.99 18.13
CA ARG A 107 11.78 4.63 16.83
C ARG A 107 10.87 3.80 15.92
N ASP A 108 11.00 2.48 15.95
CA ASP A 108 10.13 1.58 15.16
C ASP A 108 8.68 1.70 15.59
N SER A 109 8.38 1.90 16.86
CA SER A 109 7.02 2.15 17.34
C SER A 109 6.48 3.48 16.80
N GLU A 110 7.28 4.54 16.81
CA GLU A 110 6.90 5.85 16.28
C GLU A 110 6.60 5.80 14.78
N ILE A 111 7.39 5.06 14.00
CA ILE A 111 7.21 4.90 12.56
C ILE A 111 6.02 4.00 12.22
N ASN A 112 5.81 2.92 12.97
CA ASN A 112 4.81 1.90 12.63
C ASN A 112 3.42 2.16 13.24
N LEU A 113 3.27 3.09 14.19
CA LEU A 113 1.96 3.43 14.73
C LEU A 113 1.06 4.17 13.72
N PRO A 114 1.52 5.18 12.97
CA PRO A 114 0.67 5.87 11.99
C PRO A 114 0.04 4.94 10.93
N PRO A 115 0.75 4.01 10.28
CA PRO A 115 0.13 3.06 9.36
C PRO A 115 -0.96 2.20 10.00
N ARG A 116 -0.80 1.81 11.27
CA ARG A 116 -1.83 1.03 12.01
C ARG A 116 -3.06 1.87 12.33
N LEU A 117 -2.89 3.13 12.73
CA LEU A 117 -4.00 4.06 12.92
C LEU A 117 -4.77 4.31 11.61
N ARG A 118 -4.05 4.47 10.50
CA ARG A 118 -4.68 4.58 9.17
C ARG A 118 -5.49 3.34 8.84
N MET A 119 -4.96 2.15 9.07
CA MET A 119 -5.70 0.91 8.81
C MET A 119 -6.95 0.78 9.68
N SER A 120 -6.85 1.09 10.99
CA SER A 120 -8.02 1.12 11.87
C SER A 120 -9.07 2.11 11.38
N THR A 121 -8.67 3.27 10.89
CA THR A 121 -9.54 4.30 10.31
C THR A 121 -10.24 3.77 9.05
N LEU A 122 -9.51 3.11 8.14
CA LEU A 122 -10.08 2.54 6.92
C LEU A 122 -11.13 1.48 7.23
N TYR A 123 -10.87 0.58 8.17
CA TYR A 123 -11.84 -0.44 8.57
C TYR A 123 -13.07 0.17 9.27
N ALA A 124 -12.90 1.18 10.12
CA ALA A 124 -14.03 1.87 10.75
C ALA A 124 -14.94 2.56 9.72
N ILE A 125 -14.36 3.24 8.73
CA ILE A 125 -15.10 3.83 7.62
C ILE A 125 -15.74 2.74 6.77
N GLY A 126 -15.00 1.68 6.48
CA GLY A 126 -15.49 0.53 5.70
C GLY A 126 -16.73 -0.09 6.32
N GLN A 127 -16.71 -0.36 7.62
CA GLN A 127 -17.89 -0.87 8.33
C GLN A 127 -19.08 0.10 8.30
N SER A 128 -18.81 1.40 8.44
CA SER A 128 -19.84 2.43 8.42
C SER A 128 -20.47 2.64 7.04
N MET A 129 -19.76 2.28 5.97
CA MET A 129 -20.14 2.57 4.59
C MET A 129 -20.33 1.29 3.74
N ASN A 130 -20.56 0.15 4.37
CA ASN A 130 -20.67 -1.15 3.70
C ASN A 130 -19.50 -1.37 2.72
N GLY A 131 -18.27 -1.31 3.21
CA GLY A 131 -17.06 -1.32 2.39
C GLY A 131 -16.15 -2.50 2.64
N ARG A 132 -15.23 -2.69 1.68
CA ARG A 132 -14.08 -3.60 1.75
C ARG A 132 -12.81 -2.79 1.55
N VAL A 133 -11.81 -2.99 2.39
CA VAL A 133 -10.56 -2.24 2.38
C VAL A 133 -9.60 -2.82 1.36
N ALA A 134 -9.16 -1.99 0.41
CA ALA A 134 -8.13 -2.36 -0.56
C ALA A 134 -6.74 -2.19 0.04
N ASN A 135 -5.91 -3.22 -0.08
CA ASN A 135 -4.47 -3.13 0.14
C ASN A 135 -3.79 -2.49 -1.07
N THR A 136 -2.70 -1.75 -0.84
CA THR A 136 -1.95 -1.04 -1.87
C THR A 136 -0.47 -1.43 -1.93
N CYS A 137 -0.05 -2.49 -1.23
CA CYS A 137 1.32 -2.98 -1.32
C CYS A 137 1.56 -3.68 -2.66
N ASN A 138 2.71 -3.43 -3.25
CA ASN A 138 3.18 -4.08 -4.47
C ASN A 138 4.17 -5.22 -4.14
N LEU A 139 4.49 -6.04 -5.15
CA LEU A 139 5.37 -7.20 -4.98
C LEU A 139 6.78 -6.80 -4.51
N SER A 140 7.33 -5.70 -5.01
CA SER A 140 8.69 -5.28 -4.66
C SER A 140 8.80 -4.86 -3.20
N GLU A 141 7.81 -4.14 -2.68
CA GLU A 141 7.70 -3.77 -1.26
C GLU A 141 7.48 -5.02 -0.38
N ASP A 142 6.56 -5.88 -0.77
CA ASP A 142 6.26 -7.12 -0.06
C ASP A 142 7.48 -8.06 -0.04
N TRP A 143 8.25 -8.13 -1.14
CA TRP A 143 9.43 -8.99 -1.24
C TRP A 143 10.46 -8.70 -0.16
N VAL A 144 10.74 -7.43 0.09
CA VAL A 144 11.71 -7.00 1.10
C VAL A 144 11.07 -6.64 2.45
N GLY A 145 9.75 -6.81 2.57
CA GLY A 145 8.98 -6.54 3.78
C GLY A 145 8.92 -5.05 4.14
N TYR A 146 8.94 -4.18 3.13
CA TYR A 146 8.86 -2.73 3.31
C TYR A 146 7.41 -2.29 3.53
N SER A 147 6.79 -2.83 4.56
CA SER A 147 5.42 -2.55 4.98
C SER A 147 5.24 -2.82 6.47
N THR A 148 4.27 -2.17 7.09
CA THR A 148 3.93 -2.37 8.50
C THR A 148 2.87 -3.45 8.63
N ARG A 149 3.22 -4.56 9.30
CA ARG A 149 2.26 -5.63 9.60
C ARG A 149 1.07 -5.09 10.39
N TYR A 150 -0.15 -5.40 9.95
CA TYR A 150 -1.42 -4.88 10.47
C TYR A 150 -1.60 -3.36 10.32
N GLY A 151 -0.72 -2.70 9.55
CA GLY A 151 -0.86 -1.35 9.05
C GLY A 151 -1.14 -1.39 7.56
N ASP A 152 -0.28 -0.75 6.76
CA ASP A 152 -0.38 -0.73 5.31
C ASP A 152 -0.30 -2.11 4.64
N ALA A 153 0.32 -3.12 5.31
CA ALA A 153 0.29 -4.51 4.84
C ALA A 153 -1.08 -5.20 4.93
N ALA A 154 -2.06 -4.59 5.61
CA ALA A 154 -3.39 -5.18 5.78
C ALA A 154 -4.38 -4.72 4.71
N GLY A 155 -5.47 -5.47 4.57
CA GLY A 155 -6.58 -5.20 3.67
C GLY A 155 -7.49 -6.42 3.56
N ASP A 156 -8.65 -6.26 2.92
CA ASP A 156 -9.56 -7.37 2.62
C ASP A 156 -9.18 -8.06 1.30
N PHE A 157 -8.52 -7.33 0.41
CA PHE A 157 -8.03 -7.82 -0.88
C PHE A 157 -6.85 -6.97 -1.36
N SER A 158 -5.97 -7.58 -2.17
CA SER A 158 -4.73 -6.97 -2.64
C SER A 158 -4.60 -7.11 -4.17
N PRO A 159 -5.01 -6.11 -4.95
CA PRO A 159 -5.07 -6.23 -6.41
C PRO A 159 -3.69 -6.11 -7.09
N ILE A 160 -2.69 -5.52 -6.43
CA ILE A 160 -1.39 -5.22 -7.05
C ILE A 160 -0.20 -5.96 -6.44
N SER A 161 -0.42 -6.84 -5.45
CA SER A 161 0.66 -7.53 -4.72
C SER A 161 1.48 -8.53 -5.57
N SER A 162 1.04 -8.86 -6.78
CA SER A 162 1.79 -9.71 -7.72
C SER A 162 2.62 -8.94 -8.76
N PHE A 163 2.55 -7.61 -8.75
CA PHE A 163 3.23 -6.75 -9.71
C PHE A 163 4.38 -5.99 -9.06
N THR A 164 5.52 -5.91 -9.78
CA THR A 164 6.66 -5.11 -9.35
C THR A 164 6.42 -3.62 -9.53
N THR A 165 7.28 -2.79 -8.95
CA THR A 165 7.19 -1.32 -9.06
C THR A 165 7.18 -0.85 -10.51
N ALA A 166 8.04 -1.41 -11.38
CA ALA A 166 8.08 -1.06 -12.80
C ALA A 166 6.79 -1.45 -13.53
N GLU A 167 6.25 -2.64 -13.23
CA GLU A 167 5.02 -3.14 -13.84
C GLU A 167 3.81 -2.28 -13.45
N ILE A 168 3.72 -1.87 -12.17
CA ILE A 168 2.66 -0.99 -11.70
C ILE A 168 2.71 0.37 -12.40
N ARG A 169 3.90 0.96 -12.56
CA ARG A 169 4.03 2.22 -13.32
C ARG A 169 3.51 2.08 -14.75
N ALA A 170 3.82 0.97 -15.42
CA ALA A 170 3.32 0.69 -16.75
C ALA A 170 1.78 0.55 -16.78
N MET A 171 1.19 -0.14 -15.78
CA MET A 171 -0.26 -0.23 -15.62
C MET A 171 -0.91 1.14 -15.34
N GLY A 172 -0.24 2.01 -14.57
CA GLY A 172 -0.71 3.37 -14.29
C GLY A 172 -0.84 4.22 -15.56
N ARG A 173 0.11 4.09 -16.49
CA ARG A 173 0.05 4.76 -17.80
C ARG A 173 -1.10 4.25 -18.66
N GLU A 174 -1.35 2.93 -18.68
CA GLU A 174 -2.50 2.33 -19.35
C GLU A 174 -3.85 2.82 -18.79
N LEU A 175 -3.90 3.14 -17.49
CA LEU A 175 -5.08 3.67 -16.80
C LEU A 175 -5.24 5.18 -16.94
N GLY A 176 -4.29 5.88 -17.54
CA GLY A 176 -4.31 7.33 -17.68
C GLY A 176 -4.12 8.09 -16.36
N VAL A 177 -3.49 7.48 -15.37
CA VAL A 177 -3.13 8.15 -14.11
C VAL A 177 -2.12 9.27 -14.43
N PRO A 178 -2.25 10.48 -13.85
CA PRO A 178 -1.30 11.57 -14.08
C PRO A 178 0.15 11.17 -13.83
N GLU A 179 1.04 11.47 -14.76
CA GLU A 179 2.46 11.07 -14.73
C GLU A 179 3.17 11.53 -13.45
N VAL A 180 2.81 12.70 -12.92
CA VAL A 180 3.35 13.22 -11.66
C VAL A 180 3.07 12.30 -10.46
N LEU A 181 1.98 11.53 -10.47
CA LEU A 181 1.64 10.55 -9.44
C LEU A 181 2.36 9.22 -9.67
N ILE A 182 2.57 8.84 -10.94
CA ILE A 182 3.27 7.59 -11.33
C ILE A 182 4.76 7.69 -11.00
N GLU A 183 5.39 8.84 -11.31
CA GLU A 183 6.83 9.06 -11.15
C GLU A 183 7.22 9.64 -9.80
N LYS A 184 6.25 9.88 -8.92
CA LYS A 184 6.54 10.37 -7.58
C LYS A 184 7.50 9.43 -6.85
N VAL A 185 8.62 9.99 -6.40
CA VAL A 185 9.63 9.24 -5.65
C VAL A 185 9.03 8.79 -4.30
N PRO A 186 9.06 7.49 -3.99
CA PRO A 186 8.58 7.00 -2.71
C PRO A 186 9.40 7.58 -1.55
N SER A 187 8.72 8.15 -0.57
CA SER A 187 9.35 8.66 0.65
C SER A 187 8.43 8.44 1.85
N ASP A 188 9.03 8.28 3.02
CA ASP A 188 8.26 8.15 4.27
C ASP A 188 7.70 9.48 4.79
N GLY A 189 8.03 10.59 4.14
CA GLY A 189 7.63 11.94 4.55
C GLY A 189 8.24 12.43 5.87
N LEU A 190 9.10 11.62 6.52
CA LEU A 190 9.61 11.88 7.88
C LEU A 190 11.13 12.10 7.92
N SER A 191 11.91 11.32 7.17
CA SER A 191 13.38 11.31 7.28
C SER A 191 14.11 12.09 6.19
N GLY A 192 13.41 12.57 5.18
CA GLY A 192 14.02 13.17 3.98
C GLY A 192 14.81 12.18 3.11
N LYS A 193 14.77 10.90 3.44
CA LYS A 193 15.41 9.83 2.68
C LYS A 193 14.36 9.07 1.86
N THR A 194 14.78 8.63 0.68
CA THR A 194 13.96 7.75 -0.15
C THR A 194 13.95 6.32 0.41
N ASP A 195 13.03 5.50 -0.07
CA ASP A 195 12.99 4.08 0.28
C ASP A 195 14.26 3.37 -0.20
N GLU A 196 14.75 3.69 -1.38
CA GLU A 196 15.99 3.14 -1.95
C GLU A 196 17.23 3.48 -1.11
N ASP A 197 17.29 4.70 -0.54
CA ASP A 197 18.37 5.09 0.38
C ASP A 197 18.41 4.21 1.64
N LYS A 198 17.25 3.77 2.12
CA LYS A 198 17.13 2.90 3.30
C LYS A 198 17.40 1.45 2.96
N LEU A 199 16.91 0.98 1.81
CA LEU A 199 17.11 -0.35 1.33
C LEU A 199 18.58 -0.59 0.93
N GLY A 200 19.24 0.43 0.34
CA GLY A 200 20.61 0.38 -0.15
C GLY A 200 20.73 -0.26 -1.56
N PHE A 201 19.63 -0.35 -2.28
CA PHE A 201 19.53 -0.75 -3.68
C PHE A 201 18.27 -0.12 -4.30
N THR A 202 18.23 -0.06 -5.64
CA THR A 202 17.10 0.52 -6.37
C THR A 202 15.99 -0.51 -6.60
N TYR A 203 14.75 -0.02 -6.79
CA TYR A 203 13.65 -0.88 -7.20
C TYR A 203 13.89 -1.52 -8.56
N GLU A 204 14.63 -0.87 -9.47
CA GLU A 204 15.01 -1.47 -10.76
C GLU A 204 15.83 -2.75 -10.59
N VAL A 205 16.82 -2.73 -9.70
CA VAL A 205 17.65 -3.91 -9.37
C VAL A 205 16.79 -5.00 -8.71
N LEU A 206 15.92 -4.62 -7.78
CA LEU A 206 15.02 -5.54 -7.08
C LEU A 206 14.04 -6.20 -8.05
N ASP A 207 13.37 -5.41 -8.90
CA ASP A 207 12.38 -5.89 -9.86
C ASP A 207 12.99 -6.87 -10.87
N ARG A 208 14.20 -6.55 -11.38
CA ARG A 208 14.95 -7.48 -12.23
C ARG A 208 15.24 -8.78 -11.49
N TYR A 209 15.74 -8.70 -10.26
CA TYR A 209 16.03 -9.89 -9.46
C TYR A 209 14.78 -10.75 -9.21
N ILE A 210 13.67 -10.14 -8.85
CA ILE A 210 12.40 -10.85 -8.64
C ILE A 210 11.95 -11.60 -9.90
N ARG A 211 12.11 -10.99 -11.08
CA ARG A 211 11.61 -11.56 -12.34
C ARG A 211 12.56 -12.52 -13.03
N THR A 212 13.87 -12.36 -12.86
CA THR A 212 14.88 -13.13 -13.61
C THR A 212 15.75 -14.00 -12.71
N GLY A 213 15.85 -13.71 -11.43
CA GLY A 213 16.83 -14.32 -10.51
C GLY A 213 18.25 -13.77 -10.69
N GLU A 214 18.46 -12.78 -11.59
CA GLU A 214 19.77 -12.24 -11.92
C GLU A 214 20.06 -10.95 -11.13
N ILE A 215 21.28 -10.87 -10.61
CA ILE A 215 21.80 -9.69 -9.92
C ILE A 215 23.32 -9.65 -10.05
N ASP A 216 23.86 -8.47 -10.33
CA ASP A 216 25.30 -8.31 -10.63
C ASP A 216 26.16 -8.23 -9.36
N ASP A 217 25.63 -7.65 -8.28
CA ASP A 217 26.35 -7.47 -7.01
C ASP A 217 25.92 -8.53 -5.97
N PRO A 218 26.83 -9.46 -5.61
CA PRO A 218 26.52 -10.50 -4.62
C PRO A 218 26.13 -9.95 -3.23
N LYS A 219 26.63 -8.78 -2.84
CA LYS A 219 26.27 -8.15 -1.55
C LYS A 219 24.84 -7.62 -1.55
N ILE A 220 24.42 -7.06 -2.67
CA ILE A 220 23.03 -6.60 -2.84
C ILE A 220 22.11 -7.83 -2.85
N LYS A 221 22.50 -8.91 -3.54
CA LYS A 221 21.76 -10.18 -3.51
C LYS A 221 21.55 -10.69 -2.09
N GLU A 222 22.63 -10.85 -1.34
CA GLU A 222 22.59 -11.33 0.05
C GLU A 222 21.69 -10.45 0.93
N ARG A 223 21.73 -9.12 0.73
CA ARG A 223 20.88 -8.18 1.44
C ARG A 223 19.39 -8.36 1.09
N ILE A 224 19.06 -8.50 -0.19
CA ILE A 224 17.69 -8.75 -0.64
C ILE A 224 17.16 -10.07 -0.07
N ASP A 225 17.94 -11.16 -0.20
CA ASP A 225 17.56 -12.47 0.31
C ASP A 225 17.33 -12.45 1.83
N THR A 226 18.23 -11.81 2.57
CA THR A 226 18.10 -11.65 4.03
C THR A 226 16.82 -10.87 4.41
N LEU A 227 16.52 -9.77 3.70
CA LEU A 227 15.30 -9.01 3.92
C LEU A 227 14.06 -9.83 3.58
N HIS A 228 14.08 -10.57 2.47
CA HIS A 228 13.00 -11.44 2.06
C HIS A 228 12.69 -12.50 3.11
N GLU A 229 13.66 -13.32 3.48
CA GLU A 229 13.49 -14.39 4.46
C GLU A 229 13.00 -13.87 5.81
N ARG A 230 13.63 -12.78 6.30
CA ARG A 230 13.28 -12.17 7.58
C ARG A 230 11.85 -11.65 7.62
N ASN A 231 11.30 -11.21 6.50
CA ASN A 231 10.00 -10.55 6.41
C ASN A 231 8.87 -11.45 5.89
N LEU A 232 9.14 -12.68 5.45
CA LEU A 232 8.11 -13.62 4.96
C LEU A 232 6.93 -13.80 5.92
N PHE A 233 7.16 -13.73 7.22
CA PHE A 233 6.09 -13.86 8.22
C PHE A 233 5.05 -12.74 8.15
N LYS A 234 5.41 -11.57 7.58
CA LYS A 234 4.47 -10.45 7.42
C LYS A 234 3.40 -10.73 6.38
N LEU A 235 3.73 -11.55 5.37
CA LEU A 235 2.87 -11.91 4.26
C LEU A 235 1.96 -13.10 4.57
N ARG A 236 2.16 -13.74 5.72
CA ARG A 236 1.35 -14.87 6.16
C ARG A 236 0.28 -14.42 7.12
N TYR A 237 -0.88 -15.05 7.02
CA TYR A 237 -1.84 -14.98 8.11
C TYR A 237 -1.17 -15.50 9.39
N MET A 238 -1.69 -15.13 10.57
CA MET A 238 -1.06 -15.59 11.82
C MET A 238 -1.04 -17.12 11.89
N ASP A 239 0.12 -17.65 12.27
CA ASP A 239 0.26 -19.07 12.50
C ASP A 239 -0.64 -19.49 13.67
N SER A 240 -1.30 -20.65 13.54
CA SER A 240 -2.17 -21.20 14.56
C SER A 240 -1.70 -22.60 14.97
N PHE A 241 -1.78 -22.88 16.24
CA PHE A 241 -1.56 -24.23 16.74
C PHE A 241 -2.73 -25.13 16.33
N VAL A 242 -2.42 -26.25 15.69
CA VAL A 242 -3.38 -27.30 15.37
C VAL A 242 -3.12 -28.47 16.34
N TYR A 243 -4.11 -28.77 17.15
CA TYR A 243 -4.04 -29.94 18.00
C TYR A 243 -4.40 -31.20 17.19
N GLU A 244 -3.42 -32.08 17.04
CA GLU A 244 -3.62 -33.43 16.48
C GLU A 244 -3.85 -34.37 17.65
N GLY A 245 -5.11 -34.55 18.01
CA GLY A 245 -5.57 -35.40 19.14
C GLY A 245 -5.36 -36.89 18.93
#